data_2146a1f38d82efbb4b3b54686161b9e9
#
_entry.id   2146a1f38d82efbb4b3b54686161b9e9
#
_cell.length_a   1.000
_cell.length_b   1.000
_cell.length_c   1.000
_cell.angle_alpha   90.00
_cell.angle_beta   90.00
_cell.angle_gamma   90.00
#
_symmetry.space_group_name_H-M   'P 1'
#
loop_
_entity.id
_entity.type
_entity.pdbx_description
1 polymer ?
#
loop_
_entity_poly.entity_id
_entity_poly.type
_entity_poly.pdbx_seq_one_letter_code
_entity_poly.pdbx_strand_id
1 'polypeptide(L)'
;ETLSFDLRKLLKTNDVSTANLRVLDDSISFSANQLPETVIKEIEDLSISNTQNILQTSNKSNLVVENNNGLISINFTDEFIKQAVSNAVSQSLEIVRRRIDELGTKEPSIQRQGASRIIIQLPGLDDPERIKSLLGQTAKLTFQLVDQTTSYDPNNPKKVPIGSEALES
;
A
#
# COMPACT_ATOMS: atom_id res chain seq x y z
N GLU A 1 0.24 -7.08 -4.25
CA GLU A 1 0.96 -7.78 -5.34
C GLU A 1 2.12 -8.64 -4.82
N THR A 2 2.95 -8.14 -3.89
CA THR A 2 4.11 -8.88 -3.35
C THR A 2 3.68 -10.18 -2.65
N LEU A 3 2.67 -10.12 -1.76
CA LEU A 3 2.19 -11.30 -1.02
C LEU A 3 1.70 -12.43 -1.95
N SER A 4 0.98 -12.07 -3.01
CA SER A 4 0.47 -13.07 -3.97
C SER A 4 1.59 -13.73 -4.77
N PHE A 5 2.67 -13.02 -5.04
CA PHE A 5 3.86 -13.56 -5.69
C PHE A 5 4.60 -14.53 -4.76
N ASP A 6 4.85 -14.10 -3.52
CA ASP A 6 5.54 -14.92 -2.52
C ASP A 6 4.75 -16.18 -2.18
N LEU A 7 3.42 -16.08 -2.06
CA LEU A 7 2.53 -17.20 -1.87
C LEU A 7 2.63 -18.21 -3.02
N ARG A 8 2.58 -17.76 -4.27
CA ARG A 8 2.73 -18.66 -5.43
C ARG A 8 4.07 -19.36 -5.44
N LYS A 9 5.13 -18.66 -5.11
CA LYS A 9 6.48 -19.23 -5.01
C LYS A 9 6.54 -20.30 -3.92
N LEU A 10 5.99 -20.01 -2.74
CA LEU A 10 5.93 -20.92 -1.62
C LEU A 10 5.15 -22.20 -1.96
N LEU A 11 3.94 -22.06 -2.50
CA LEU A 11 3.09 -23.19 -2.90
C LEU A 11 3.78 -24.07 -3.95
N LYS A 12 4.45 -23.46 -4.92
CA LYS A 12 5.23 -24.18 -5.94
C LYS A 12 6.43 -24.91 -5.34
N THR A 13 7.14 -24.31 -4.39
CA THR A 13 8.31 -24.93 -3.74
C THR A 13 7.92 -26.14 -2.90
N ASN A 14 6.71 -26.12 -2.34
CA ASN A 14 6.17 -27.23 -1.52
C ASN A 14 5.32 -28.22 -2.33
N ASP A 15 5.37 -28.18 -3.66
CA ASP A 15 4.63 -29.07 -4.57
C ASP A 15 3.10 -29.08 -4.33
N VAL A 16 2.55 -27.96 -3.81
CA VAL A 16 1.11 -27.81 -3.61
C VAL A 16 0.44 -27.47 -4.92
N SER A 17 -0.32 -28.42 -5.46
CA SER A 17 -1.14 -28.17 -6.65
C SER A 17 -2.35 -27.32 -6.30
N THR A 18 -2.45 -26.15 -6.91
CA THR A 18 -3.53 -25.18 -6.67
C THR A 18 -4.35 -24.93 -7.91
N ALA A 19 -5.66 -24.76 -7.73
CA ALA A 19 -6.59 -24.34 -8.77
C ALA A 19 -7.35 -23.09 -8.33
N ASN A 20 -7.83 -22.29 -9.31
CA ASN A 20 -8.71 -21.16 -9.09
C ASN A 20 -8.16 -20.10 -8.11
N LEU A 21 -6.86 -19.80 -8.17
CA LEU A 21 -6.27 -18.77 -7.31
C LEU A 21 -6.84 -17.41 -7.68
N ARG A 22 -7.51 -16.78 -6.72
CA ARG A 22 -8.10 -15.45 -6.81
C ARG A 22 -7.48 -14.55 -5.75
N VAL A 23 -7.14 -13.35 -6.15
CA VAL A 23 -6.65 -12.30 -5.26
C VAL A 23 -7.73 -11.22 -5.23
N LEU A 24 -8.28 -10.98 -4.06
CA LEU A 24 -9.21 -9.90 -3.75
C LEU A 24 -8.45 -8.79 -2.99
N ASP A 25 -9.12 -7.70 -2.71
CA ASP A 25 -8.48 -6.56 -2.04
C ASP A 25 -7.99 -6.90 -0.62
N ASP A 26 -8.72 -7.76 0.09
CA ASP A 26 -8.49 -8.13 1.50
C ASP A 26 -8.19 -9.62 1.73
N SER A 27 -8.27 -10.44 0.69
CA SER A 27 -8.15 -11.89 0.82
C SER A 27 -7.53 -12.56 -0.41
N ILE A 28 -6.96 -13.74 -0.19
CA ILE A 28 -6.51 -14.63 -1.25
C ILE A 28 -7.21 -15.96 -1.07
N SER A 29 -7.82 -16.50 -2.13
CA SER A 29 -8.45 -17.80 -2.10
C SER A 29 -7.97 -18.68 -3.24
N PHE A 30 -7.86 -19.96 -2.96
CA PHE A 30 -7.52 -21.00 -3.96
C PHE A 30 -8.03 -22.36 -3.52
N SER A 31 -8.15 -23.28 -4.46
CA SER A 31 -8.49 -24.66 -4.16
C SER A 31 -7.23 -25.52 -4.13
N ALA A 32 -7.09 -26.34 -3.09
CA ALA A 32 -6.03 -27.33 -2.98
C ALA A 32 -6.58 -28.63 -2.36
N ASN A 33 -6.17 -29.78 -2.90
CA ASN A 33 -6.64 -31.06 -2.39
C ASN A 33 -6.11 -31.37 -0.99
N GLN A 34 -4.88 -30.95 -0.72
CA GLN A 34 -4.23 -31.06 0.59
C GLN A 34 -3.33 -29.86 0.79
N LEU A 35 -3.38 -29.28 1.96
CA LEU A 35 -2.46 -28.24 2.42
C LEU A 35 -1.81 -28.72 3.71
N PRO A 36 -0.51 -29.09 3.70
CA PRO A 36 0.20 -29.53 4.89
C PRO A 36 0.24 -28.43 5.95
N GLU A 37 0.19 -28.79 7.23
CA GLU A 37 0.29 -27.83 8.33
C GLU A 37 1.61 -27.03 8.31
N THR A 38 2.68 -27.64 7.80
CA THR A 38 3.95 -26.96 7.61
C THR A 38 3.84 -25.79 6.65
N VAL A 39 3.10 -25.98 5.54
CA VAL A 39 2.87 -24.95 4.53
C VAL A 39 1.94 -23.86 5.07
N ILE A 40 0.95 -24.21 5.91
CA ILE A 40 0.10 -23.24 6.58
C ILE A 40 0.95 -22.31 7.45
N LYS A 41 1.86 -22.86 8.27
CA LYS A 41 2.78 -22.06 9.09
C LYS A 41 3.69 -21.17 8.26
N GLU A 42 4.25 -21.70 7.16
CA GLU A 42 5.07 -20.92 6.25
C GLU A 42 4.28 -19.75 5.59
N ILE A 43 2.98 -19.97 5.27
CA ILE A 43 2.10 -18.89 4.77
C ILE A 43 1.89 -17.83 5.86
N GLU A 44 1.64 -18.24 7.08
CA GLU A 44 1.49 -17.33 8.22
C GLU A 44 2.76 -16.53 8.47
N ASP A 45 3.93 -17.14 8.32
CA ASP A 45 5.24 -16.50 8.47
C ASP A 45 5.59 -15.55 7.32
N LEU A 46 5.04 -15.73 6.09
CA LEU A 46 5.25 -14.81 4.98
C LEU A 46 4.84 -13.37 5.30
N SER A 47 3.84 -13.20 6.14
CA SER A 47 3.36 -11.86 6.51
C SER A 47 4.35 -11.08 7.38
N ILE A 48 5.17 -11.78 8.15
CA ILE A 48 6.16 -11.17 9.07
C ILE A 48 7.33 -10.60 8.27
N SER A 49 7.75 -11.32 7.22
CA SER A 49 8.92 -10.95 6.40
C SER A 49 8.69 -9.70 5.53
N ASN A 50 7.44 -9.44 5.14
CA ASN A 50 7.09 -8.30 4.29
C ASN A 50 6.76 -7.02 5.05
N THR A 51 6.64 -7.10 6.37
CA THR A 51 6.37 -5.92 7.20
C THR A 51 7.71 -5.41 7.75
N GLN A 52 8.31 -4.43 7.09
CA GLN A 52 9.55 -3.75 7.53
C GLN A 52 9.35 -2.91 8.82
N ASN A 53 8.56 -3.38 9.75
CA ASN A 53 8.42 -2.75 11.04
C ASN A 53 9.35 -3.42 12.04
N ILE A 54 10.57 -2.92 12.11
CA ILE A 54 11.66 -3.25 13.07
C ILE A 54 11.23 -3.15 14.54
N LEU A 55 9.99 -2.73 14.83
CA LEU A 55 9.46 -2.50 16.17
C LEU A 55 8.35 -3.46 16.60
N GLN A 56 7.96 -4.45 15.78
CA GLN A 56 6.96 -5.43 16.21
C GLN A 56 7.64 -6.62 16.90
N THR A 57 7.67 -6.56 18.20
CA THR A 57 8.07 -7.65 19.11
C THR A 57 6.99 -8.71 19.32
N SER A 58 5.91 -8.72 18.53
CA SER A 58 4.86 -9.72 18.63
C SER A 58 5.04 -10.82 17.59
N ASN A 59 5.34 -12.03 18.03
CA ASN A 59 5.39 -13.27 17.23
C ASN A 59 4.00 -13.73 16.77
N LYS A 60 3.05 -12.81 16.53
CA LYS A 60 1.72 -13.16 16.03
C LYS A 60 1.69 -13.04 14.51
N SER A 61 1.20 -14.06 13.86
CA SER A 61 0.91 -14.02 12.43
C SER A 61 -0.11 -12.92 12.12
N ASN A 62 0.12 -12.20 11.03
CA ASN A 62 -0.81 -11.19 10.52
C ASN A 62 -1.85 -11.79 9.56
N LEU A 63 -1.70 -13.07 9.23
CA LEU A 63 -2.57 -13.82 8.32
C LEU A 63 -3.27 -14.94 9.09
N VAL A 64 -4.49 -15.22 8.67
CA VAL A 64 -5.27 -16.39 9.08
C VAL A 64 -5.52 -17.24 7.84
N VAL A 65 -5.21 -18.52 7.93
CA VAL A 65 -5.47 -19.50 6.88
C VAL A 65 -6.64 -20.38 7.29
N GLU A 66 -7.69 -20.35 6.52
CA GLU A 66 -8.88 -21.19 6.72
C GLU A 66 -8.99 -22.23 5.61
N ASN A 67 -9.29 -23.47 5.98
CA ASN A 67 -9.50 -24.56 5.03
C ASN A 67 -10.94 -25.07 5.16
N ASN A 68 -11.75 -24.79 4.16
CA ASN A 68 -13.12 -25.22 4.06
C ASN A 68 -13.26 -26.26 2.93
N ASN A 69 -13.08 -27.54 3.26
CA ASN A 69 -13.23 -28.65 2.32
C ASN A 69 -12.39 -28.50 1.04
N GLY A 70 -11.13 -28.09 1.17
CA GLY A 70 -10.22 -27.90 0.05
C GLY A 70 -10.28 -26.52 -0.59
N LEU A 71 -11.17 -25.64 -0.16
CA LEU A 71 -11.12 -24.20 -0.45
C LEU A 71 -10.31 -23.52 0.66
N ILE A 72 -9.15 -23.03 0.30
CA ILE A 72 -8.26 -22.32 1.20
C ILE A 72 -8.54 -20.82 1.07
N SER A 73 -8.75 -20.15 2.20
CA SER A 73 -8.89 -18.70 2.30
C SER A 73 -7.81 -18.14 3.22
N ILE A 74 -7.09 -17.14 2.75
CA ILE A 74 -6.06 -16.44 3.49
C ILE A 74 -6.55 -15.01 3.69
N ASN A 75 -6.75 -14.62 4.94
CA ASN A 75 -7.26 -13.31 5.33
C ASN A 75 -6.28 -12.62 6.27
N PHE A 76 -6.29 -11.28 6.30
CA PHE A 76 -5.59 -10.55 7.35
C PHE A 76 -6.34 -10.66 8.67
N THR A 77 -5.59 -10.72 9.77
CA THR A 77 -6.19 -10.68 11.11
C THR A 77 -6.80 -9.30 11.38
N ASP A 78 -7.88 -9.25 12.17
CA ASP A 78 -8.51 -7.99 12.60
C ASP A 78 -7.51 -7.07 13.32
N GLU A 79 -6.60 -7.67 14.09
CA GLU A 79 -5.56 -6.94 14.81
C GLU A 79 -4.60 -6.25 13.84
N PHE A 80 -4.17 -6.95 12.79
CA PHE A 80 -3.33 -6.39 11.75
C PHE A 80 -4.03 -5.25 11.01
N ILE A 81 -5.29 -5.44 10.62
CA ILE A 81 -6.08 -4.41 9.93
C ILE A 81 -6.22 -3.16 10.81
N LYS A 82 -6.56 -3.33 12.09
CA LYS A 82 -6.67 -2.22 13.05
C LYS A 82 -5.34 -1.47 13.20
N GLN A 83 -4.23 -2.20 13.29
CA GLN A 83 -2.90 -1.61 13.41
C GLN A 83 -2.50 -0.88 12.12
N ALA A 84 -2.75 -1.49 10.95
CA ALA A 84 -2.47 -0.89 9.65
C ALA A 84 -3.25 0.42 9.46
N VAL A 85 -4.54 0.44 9.78
CA VAL A 85 -5.38 1.65 9.75
C VAL A 85 -4.84 2.69 10.73
N SER A 86 -4.49 2.31 11.95
CA SER A 86 -3.93 3.22 12.95
C SER A 86 -2.63 3.88 12.47
N ASN A 87 -1.73 3.09 11.88
CA ASN A 87 -0.47 3.57 11.33
C ASN A 87 -0.72 4.52 10.14
N ALA A 88 -1.62 4.14 9.23
CA ALA A 88 -1.99 4.97 8.08
C ALA A 88 -2.56 6.33 8.51
N VAL A 89 -3.44 6.34 9.51
CA VAL A 89 -4.01 7.60 10.06
C VAL A 89 -2.91 8.45 10.70
N SER A 90 -1.98 7.85 11.44
CA SER A 90 -0.87 8.59 12.06
C SER A 90 0.05 9.21 11.00
N GLN A 91 0.42 8.46 9.97
CA GLN A 91 1.21 8.97 8.84
C GLN A 91 0.46 10.08 8.08
N SER A 92 -0.83 9.88 7.84
CA SER A 92 -1.67 10.88 7.18
C SER A 92 -1.75 12.18 7.97
N LEU A 93 -1.82 12.10 9.31
CA LEU A 93 -1.82 13.25 10.19
C LEU A 93 -0.54 14.07 10.05
N GLU A 94 0.62 13.43 9.99
CA GLU A 94 1.90 14.10 9.76
C GLU A 94 1.98 14.77 8.37
N ILE A 95 1.49 14.08 7.33
CA ILE A 95 1.44 14.64 5.97
C ILE A 95 0.51 15.84 5.91
N VAL A 96 -0.68 15.74 6.50
CA VAL A 96 -1.66 16.83 6.55
C VAL A 96 -1.09 18.03 7.29
N ARG A 97 -0.45 17.81 8.46
CA ARG A 97 0.17 18.89 9.23
C ARG A 97 1.20 19.62 8.38
N ARG A 98 2.12 18.92 7.74
CA ARG A 98 3.14 19.54 6.87
C ARG A 98 2.53 20.37 5.74
N ARG A 99 1.51 19.83 5.05
CA ARG A 99 0.83 20.58 3.96
C ARG A 99 0.10 21.81 4.44
N ILE A 100 -0.48 21.77 5.64
CA ILE A 100 -1.16 22.93 6.23
C ILE A 100 -0.17 23.98 6.70
N ASP A 101 0.97 23.55 7.26
CA ASP A 101 2.05 24.47 7.67
C ASP A 101 2.62 25.23 6.45
N GLU A 102 2.76 24.57 5.30
CA GLU A 102 3.18 25.19 4.03
C GLU A 102 2.20 26.27 3.53
N LEU A 103 0.93 26.20 3.92
CA LEU A 103 -0.08 27.24 3.60
C LEU A 103 0.04 28.49 4.47
N GLY A 104 0.88 28.47 5.51
CA GLY A 104 1.06 29.59 6.42
C GLY A 104 -0.18 29.92 7.26
N THR A 105 -1.05 28.92 7.50
CA THR A 105 -2.27 29.11 8.29
C THR A 105 -1.94 29.38 9.76
N LYS A 106 -2.63 30.33 10.36
CA LYS A 106 -2.44 30.65 11.79
C LYS A 106 -3.22 29.62 12.61
N GLU A 107 -2.52 28.97 13.54
CA GLU A 107 -3.08 28.07 14.57
C GLU A 107 -4.05 26.99 14.03
N PRO A 108 -3.61 26.11 13.11
CA PRO A 108 -4.45 25.03 12.65
C PRO A 108 -4.69 24.01 13.77
N SER A 109 -5.93 23.55 13.94
CA SER A 109 -6.24 22.42 14.82
C SER A 109 -6.39 21.16 13.98
N ILE A 110 -5.50 20.18 14.19
CA ILE A 110 -5.49 18.90 13.47
C ILE A 110 -5.52 17.78 14.49
N GLN A 111 -6.61 17.04 14.52
CA GLN A 111 -6.85 16.02 15.54
C GLN A 111 -7.35 14.73 14.93
N ARG A 112 -6.89 13.60 15.50
CA ARG A 112 -7.45 12.28 15.18
C ARG A 112 -8.83 12.14 15.84
N GLN A 113 -9.83 11.70 15.07
CA GLN A 113 -11.14 11.36 15.56
C GLN A 113 -11.45 9.88 15.34
N GLY A 114 -11.49 9.12 16.41
CA GLY A 114 -11.71 7.68 16.35
C GLY A 114 -10.57 6.92 15.66
N ALA A 115 -10.90 5.81 15.04
CA ALA A 115 -9.91 4.90 14.45
C ALA A 115 -9.39 5.36 13.09
N SER A 116 -10.23 5.99 12.24
CA SER A 116 -9.96 6.17 10.81
C SER A 116 -10.21 7.59 10.28
N ARG A 117 -10.46 8.59 11.15
CA ARG A 117 -10.78 9.95 10.74
C ARG A 117 -9.80 10.97 11.30
N ILE A 118 -9.57 12.04 10.53
CA ILE A 118 -8.82 13.24 10.95
C ILE A 118 -9.77 14.43 10.83
N ILE A 119 -9.87 15.23 11.89
CA ILE A 119 -10.56 16.51 11.87
C ILE A 119 -9.52 17.60 11.70
N ILE A 120 -9.80 18.51 10.78
CA ILE A 120 -8.98 19.67 10.49
C ILE A 120 -9.85 20.93 10.66
N GLN A 121 -9.40 21.86 11.48
CA GLN A 121 -10.03 23.16 11.66
C GLN A 121 -9.01 24.24 11.32
N LEU A 122 -9.36 25.08 10.36
CA LEU A 122 -8.48 26.13 9.82
C LEU A 122 -9.18 27.48 9.98
N PRO A 123 -8.92 28.22 11.08
CA PRO A 123 -9.51 29.52 11.29
C PRO A 123 -9.06 30.52 10.22
N GLY A 124 -9.98 31.33 9.71
CA GLY A 124 -9.67 32.41 8.77
C GLY A 124 -9.41 31.99 7.33
N LEU A 125 -9.80 30.78 6.94
CA LEU A 125 -9.77 30.32 5.56
C LEU A 125 -11.20 30.24 5.00
N ASP A 126 -11.47 31.05 3.98
CA ASP A 126 -12.80 31.18 3.38
C ASP A 126 -13.04 30.20 2.19
N ASP A 127 -12.02 29.46 1.77
CA ASP A 127 -12.11 28.56 0.61
C ASP A 127 -11.80 27.08 0.99
N PRO A 128 -12.81 26.31 1.43
CA PRO A 128 -12.66 24.91 1.77
C PRO A 128 -12.28 24.01 0.56
N GLU A 129 -12.67 24.37 -0.64
CA GLU A 129 -12.41 23.56 -1.84
C GLU A 129 -10.94 23.61 -2.23
N ARG A 130 -10.31 24.76 -2.08
CA ARG A 130 -8.86 24.91 -2.27
C ARG A 130 -8.08 24.02 -1.30
N ILE A 131 -8.52 23.95 -0.03
CA ILE A 131 -7.88 23.11 0.98
C ILE A 131 -8.05 21.63 0.65
N LYS A 132 -9.25 21.21 0.27
CA LYS A 132 -9.51 19.82 -0.18
C LYS A 132 -8.63 19.45 -1.37
N SER A 133 -8.51 20.32 -2.35
CA SER A 133 -7.66 20.12 -3.52
C SER A 133 -6.20 19.90 -3.13
N LEU A 134 -5.66 20.77 -2.26
CA LEU A 134 -4.26 20.68 -1.79
C LEU A 134 -4.01 19.41 -0.96
N LEU A 135 -4.93 19.05 -0.07
CA LEU A 135 -4.80 17.86 0.75
C LEU A 135 -5.00 16.58 -0.06
N GLY A 136 -5.85 16.62 -1.10
CA GLY A 136 -6.15 15.49 -1.97
C GLY A 136 -5.07 15.19 -3.03
N GLN A 137 -4.10 16.07 -3.23
CA GLN A 137 -3.01 15.83 -4.17
C GLN A 137 -2.13 14.67 -3.69
N THR A 138 -2.07 13.64 -4.50
CA THR A 138 -1.17 12.50 -4.26
C THR A 138 0.15 12.76 -4.97
N ALA A 139 1.22 12.99 -4.20
CA ALA A 139 2.55 13.04 -4.78
C ALA A 139 2.97 11.62 -5.19
N LYS A 140 3.11 11.40 -6.49
CA LYS A 140 3.63 10.15 -7.05
C LYS A 140 5.10 10.37 -7.41
N LEU A 141 6.00 9.71 -6.69
CA LEU A 141 7.40 9.67 -7.07
C LEU A 141 7.59 8.62 -8.16
N THR A 142 8.05 9.07 -9.31
CA THR A 142 8.44 8.19 -10.43
C THR A 142 9.92 8.38 -10.71
N PHE A 143 10.63 7.27 -10.87
CA PHE A 143 12.02 7.26 -11.34
C PHE A 143 12.01 6.91 -12.81
N GLN A 144 12.68 7.72 -13.61
CA GLN A 144 12.82 7.50 -15.04
C GLN A 144 14.31 7.54 -15.38
N LEU A 145 14.71 6.65 -16.29
CA LEU A 145 16.07 6.68 -16.83
C LEU A 145 16.16 7.79 -17.88
N VAL A 146 17.21 8.60 -17.78
CA VAL A 146 17.47 9.63 -18.78
C VAL A 146 18.09 8.98 -20.01
N ASP A 147 17.44 9.16 -21.17
CA ASP A 147 18.03 8.79 -22.45
C ASP A 147 19.13 9.79 -22.82
N GLN A 148 20.38 9.33 -22.78
CA GLN A 148 21.55 10.13 -23.14
C GLN A 148 21.90 10.04 -24.64
N THR A 149 21.22 9.19 -25.40
CA THR A 149 21.52 8.92 -26.81
C THR A 149 20.76 9.85 -27.75
N THR A 150 19.63 10.42 -27.30
CA THR A 150 18.77 11.26 -28.11
C THR A 150 18.73 12.68 -27.58
N SER A 151 19.07 13.65 -28.41
CA SER A 151 18.93 15.06 -28.10
C SER A 151 17.48 15.49 -28.31
N TYR A 152 16.81 15.99 -27.26
CA TYR A 152 15.46 16.55 -27.39
C TYR A 152 15.50 17.96 -27.98
N ASP A 153 14.69 18.18 -29.01
CA ASP A 153 14.50 19.49 -29.62
C ASP A 153 13.08 19.99 -29.27
N PRO A 154 12.95 21.04 -28.45
CA PRO A 154 11.65 21.59 -28.07
C PRO A 154 10.81 22.08 -29.25
N ASN A 155 11.47 22.45 -30.36
CA ASN A 155 10.81 22.92 -31.59
C ASN A 155 10.31 21.77 -32.46
N ASN A 156 10.70 20.52 -32.17
CA ASN A 156 10.27 19.34 -32.89
C ASN A 156 9.85 18.18 -31.95
N PRO A 157 8.74 18.33 -31.25
CA PRO A 157 8.30 17.38 -30.21
C PRO A 157 7.96 15.96 -30.76
N LYS A 158 7.86 15.81 -32.09
CA LYS A 158 7.58 14.50 -32.70
C LYS A 158 8.76 13.56 -32.76
N LYS A 159 9.95 14.00 -32.33
CA LYS A 159 11.19 13.21 -32.32
C LYS A 159 11.47 12.50 -30.99
N VAL A 160 10.52 12.37 -30.13
CA VAL A 160 10.70 11.60 -28.88
C VAL A 160 10.68 10.10 -29.22
N PRO A 161 11.69 9.33 -28.82
CA PRO A 161 11.73 7.88 -29.06
C PRO A 161 10.53 7.16 -28.43
N ILE A 162 10.11 6.06 -29.07
CA ILE A 162 9.01 5.24 -28.54
C ILE A 162 9.40 4.72 -27.14
N GLY A 163 8.53 4.96 -26.16
CA GLY A 163 8.77 4.59 -24.76
C GLY A 163 9.50 5.65 -23.93
N SER A 164 9.80 6.81 -24.51
CA SER A 164 10.38 7.96 -23.82
C SER A 164 9.37 9.09 -23.69
N GLU A 165 9.55 9.93 -22.67
CA GLU A 165 8.76 11.12 -22.39
C GLU A 165 9.69 12.32 -22.25
N ALA A 166 9.33 13.45 -22.87
CA ALA A 166 10.06 14.69 -22.67
C ALA A 166 9.53 15.39 -21.42
N LEU A 167 10.38 15.67 -20.45
CA LEU A 167 10.06 16.42 -19.25
C LEU A 167 10.47 17.88 -19.45
N GLU A 168 9.55 18.79 -19.13
CA GLU A 168 9.86 20.22 -19.06
C GLU A 168 10.75 20.49 -17.82
N SER A 169 11.79 21.26 -18.01
CA SER A 169 12.74 21.66 -16.95
C SER A 169 12.23 22.84 -16.13
#